data_8bdf410fcd9bb62b5a925d721e2b1946
#
_entry.id   8bdf410fcd9bb62b5a925d721e2b1946
#
_cell.length_a   1.000
_cell.length_b   1.000
_cell.length_c   1.000
_cell.angle_alpha   90.00
_cell.angle_beta   90.00
_cell.angle_gamma   90.00
#
_symmetry.space_group_name_H-M   'P 1'
#
loop_
_entity.id
_entity.type
_entity.pdbx_description
1 polymer ?
#
loop_
_entity_poly.entity_id
_entity_poly.type
_entity_poly.pdbx_seq_one_letter_code
_entity_poly.pdbx_strand_id
1 'polypeptide(L)'
;DNTIIDPEELQKALRRIRNEGIGTDVGEFLEGSVAVSVPVTDAQGRVCATVAVHGPAPRVTLRSCMDFLPALRRAATAMAGTMVPQAAAEPVAKTPAAKKPAKAATRGTAKPARAATAKRSSAAARA
;
A
#
# COMPACT_ATOMS: atom_id res chain seq x y z
N ASP A 1 -5.52 7.25 -6.37
CA ASP A 1 -4.63 6.20 -5.88
C ASP A 1 -3.64 5.86 -6.99
N ASN A 2 -2.34 6.02 -6.69
CA ASN A 2 -1.26 5.87 -7.68
C ASN A 2 -0.61 4.48 -7.63
N THR A 3 -1.17 3.57 -6.85
CA THR A 3 -0.63 2.21 -6.68
C THR A 3 -0.62 1.45 -8.02
N ILE A 4 0.51 0.86 -8.38
CA ILE A 4 0.62 0.02 -9.58
C ILE A 4 -0.11 -1.29 -9.32
N ILE A 5 -1.26 -1.49 -9.98
CA ILE A 5 -2.10 -2.69 -9.83
C ILE A 5 -1.91 -3.70 -10.96
N ASP A 6 -1.35 -3.28 -12.08
CA ASP A 6 -1.05 -4.16 -13.22
C ASP A 6 0.24 -4.96 -12.96
N PRO A 7 0.21 -6.31 -13.03
CA PRO A 7 1.39 -7.14 -12.76
C PRO A 7 2.55 -6.91 -13.73
N GLU A 8 2.27 -6.59 -14.99
CA GLU A 8 3.32 -6.36 -15.99
C GLU A 8 4.01 -5.03 -15.76
N GLU A 9 3.25 -3.98 -15.46
CA GLU A 9 3.79 -2.67 -15.09
C GLU A 9 4.60 -2.75 -13.80
N LEU A 10 4.10 -3.49 -12.79
CA LEU A 10 4.86 -3.73 -11.56
C LEU A 10 6.19 -4.43 -11.85
N GLN A 11 6.20 -5.46 -12.69
CA GLN A 11 7.44 -6.15 -13.06
C GLN A 11 8.42 -5.24 -13.81
N LYS A 12 7.93 -4.34 -14.69
CA LYS A 12 8.76 -3.35 -15.37
C LYS A 12 9.39 -2.39 -14.35
N ALA A 13 8.59 -1.88 -13.41
CA ALA A 13 9.06 -0.99 -12.33
C ALA A 13 10.13 -1.68 -11.48
N LEU A 14 9.91 -2.93 -11.06
CA LEU A 14 10.86 -3.70 -10.27
C LEU A 14 12.17 -4.00 -11.02
N ARG A 15 12.10 -4.28 -12.32
CA ARG A 15 13.32 -4.45 -13.15
C ARG A 15 14.12 -3.15 -13.23
N ARG A 16 13.44 -2.01 -13.43
CA ARG A 16 14.08 -0.69 -13.43
C ARG A 16 14.76 -0.41 -12.09
N ILE A 17 14.04 -0.57 -10.97
CA ILE A 17 14.57 -0.37 -9.62
C ILE A 17 15.81 -1.23 -9.38
N ARG A 18 15.78 -2.50 -9.80
CA ARG A 18 16.92 -3.42 -9.65
C ARG A 18 18.14 -2.97 -10.45
N ASN A 19 17.93 -2.46 -11.67
CA ASN A 19 19.03 -2.03 -12.54
C ASN A 19 19.62 -0.69 -12.09
N GLU A 20 18.80 0.26 -11.65
CA GLU A 20 19.22 1.60 -11.24
C GLU A 20 19.68 1.66 -9.77
N GLY A 21 19.23 0.73 -8.95
CA GLY A 21 19.43 0.75 -7.51
C GLY A 21 18.73 1.94 -6.84
N ILE A 22 17.58 2.37 -7.39
CA ILE A 22 16.81 3.52 -6.91
C ILE A 22 15.35 3.15 -6.90
N GLY A 23 14.70 3.25 -5.73
CA GLY A 23 13.25 3.18 -5.58
C GLY A 23 12.67 4.59 -5.48
N THR A 24 11.52 4.79 -6.09
CA THR A 24 10.77 6.06 -6.02
C THR A 24 9.34 5.78 -5.60
N ASP A 25 8.75 6.71 -4.86
CA ASP A 25 7.32 6.73 -4.50
C ASP A 25 6.79 8.14 -4.78
N VAL A 26 5.68 8.23 -5.50
CA VAL A 26 4.98 9.48 -5.82
C VAL A 26 3.51 9.31 -5.47
N GLY A 27 3.21 9.34 -4.16
CA GLY A 27 1.84 9.20 -3.65
C GLY A 27 1.25 7.80 -3.81
N GLU A 28 2.09 6.76 -3.95
CA GLU A 28 1.64 5.37 -4.02
C GLU A 28 1.34 4.82 -2.62
N PHE A 29 2.26 5.04 -1.68
CA PHE A 29 2.10 4.61 -0.29
C PHE A 29 1.28 5.59 0.53
N LEU A 30 1.56 6.89 0.40
CA LEU A 30 0.86 7.96 1.09
C LEU A 30 0.56 9.09 0.10
N GLU A 31 -0.71 9.37 -0.10
CA GLU A 31 -1.14 10.46 -0.98
C GLU A 31 -0.50 11.79 -0.57
N GLY A 32 -0.09 12.58 -1.55
CA GLY A 32 0.58 13.85 -1.30
C GLY A 32 2.01 13.75 -0.78
N SER A 33 2.64 12.59 -0.87
CA SER A 33 4.05 12.39 -0.50
C SER A 33 4.92 12.00 -1.69
N VAL A 34 6.22 12.26 -1.56
CA VAL A 34 7.26 11.77 -2.47
C VAL A 34 8.42 11.19 -1.70
N ALA A 35 9.03 10.13 -2.23
CA ALA A 35 10.21 9.53 -1.65
C ALA A 35 11.19 9.03 -2.72
N VAL A 36 12.47 9.00 -2.35
CA VAL A 36 13.53 8.32 -3.09
C VAL A 36 14.32 7.46 -2.11
N SER A 37 14.61 6.23 -2.48
CA SER A 37 15.33 5.28 -1.66
C SER A 37 16.45 4.58 -2.43
N VAL A 38 17.47 4.13 -1.68
CA VAL A 38 18.55 3.27 -2.20
C VAL A 38 18.69 2.03 -1.32
N PRO A 39 19.09 0.89 -1.88
CA PRO A 39 19.29 -0.33 -1.12
C PRO A 39 20.54 -0.27 -0.26
N VAL A 40 20.48 -0.90 0.91
CA VAL A 40 21.65 -1.30 1.72
C VAL A 40 21.85 -2.79 1.48
N THR A 41 23.01 -3.16 0.96
CA THR A 41 23.31 -4.56 0.61
C THR A 41 24.38 -5.14 1.54
N ASP A 42 24.21 -6.41 1.89
CA ASP A 42 25.24 -7.17 2.61
C ASP A 42 26.44 -7.54 1.71
N ALA A 43 27.44 -8.19 2.30
CA ALA A 43 28.63 -8.64 1.59
C ALA A 43 28.36 -9.65 0.45
N GLN A 44 27.17 -10.26 0.44
CA GLN A 44 26.71 -11.19 -0.59
C GLN A 44 25.85 -10.49 -1.66
N GLY A 45 25.70 -9.17 -1.57
CA GLY A 45 24.90 -8.37 -2.51
C GLY A 45 23.38 -8.48 -2.29
N ARG A 46 22.92 -9.05 -1.16
CA ARG A 46 21.50 -9.14 -0.84
C ARG A 46 21.04 -7.84 -0.18
N VAL A 47 19.87 -7.35 -0.55
CA VAL A 47 19.27 -6.19 0.08
C VAL A 47 18.78 -6.54 1.48
N CYS A 48 19.33 -5.90 2.50
CA CYS A 48 18.98 -6.11 3.91
C CYS A 48 18.23 -4.92 4.52
N ALA A 49 18.33 -3.74 3.92
CA ALA A 49 17.61 -2.54 4.33
C ALA A 49 17.52 -1.55 3.17
N THR A 50 16.86 -0.42 3.40
CA THR A 50 16.87 0.74 2.50
C THR A 50 17.12 2.02 3.28
N VAL A 51 17.75 3.00 2.62
CA VAL A 51 17.85 4.38 3.13
C VAL A 51 17.03 5.26 2.20
N ALA A 52 16.16 6.09 2.76
CA ALA A 52 15.27 6.93 1.98
C ALA A 52 15.26 8.38 2.46
N VAL A 53 14.98 9.30 1.55
CA VAL A 53 14.48 10.64 1.84
C VAL A 53 13.01 10.68 1.44
N HIS A 54 12.19 11.28 2.29
CA HIS A 54 10.75 11.35 2.12
C HIS A 54 10.25 12.73 2.56
N GLY A 55 9.25 13.26 1.84
CA GLY A 55 8.66 14.54 2.20
C GLY A 55 7.30 14.79 1.54
N PRO A 56 6.55 15.80 2.03
CA PRO A 56 5.27 16.18 1.45
C PRO A 56 5.43 16.83 0.08
N ALA A 57 4.69 16.36 -0.92
CA ALA A 57 4.76 16.81 -2.31
C ALA A 57 4.62 18.35 -2.50
N PRO A 58 3.81 19.08 -1.70
CA PRO A 58 3.77 20.54 -1.80
C PRO A 58 5.09 21.26 -1.44
N ARG A 59 5.99 20.59 -0.74
CA ARG A 59 7.27 21.17 -0.26
C ARG A 59 8.49 20.57 -0.94
N VAL A 60 8.37 19.34 -1.42
CA VAL A 60 9.49 18.56 -1.98
C VAL A 60 9.02 17.91 -3.28
N THR A 61 9.82 18.03 -4.32
CA THR A 61 9.57 17.34 -5.60
C THR A 61 10.40 16.07 -5.70
N LEU A 62 9.99 15.13 -6.55
CA LEU A 62 10.80 13.94 -6.83
C LEU A 62 12.22 14.34 -7.28
N ARG A 63 12.33 15.39 -8.11
CA ARG A 63 13.64 15.89 -8.57
C ARG A 63 14.52 16.35 -7.41
N SER A 64 13.98 17.13 -6.47
CA SER A 64 14.75 17.56 -5.30
C SER A 64 15.10 16.39 -4.37
N CYS A 65 14.27 15.33 -4.30
CA CYS A 65 14.65 14.10 -3.60
C CYS A 65 15.82 13.38 -4.30
N MET A 66 15.87 13.37 -5.63
CA MET A 66 16.97 12.79 -6.41
C MET A 66 18.31 13.49 -6.15
N ASP A 67 18.32 14.78 -5.81
CA ASP A 67 19.54 15.51 -5.48
C ASP A 67 20.23 14.96 -4.22
N PHE A 68 19.50 14.24 -3.36
CA PHE A 68 20.06 13.55 -2.19
C PHE A 68 20.70 12.18 -2.50
N LEU A 69 20.61 11.66 -3.72
CA LEU A 69 21.14 10.33 -4.06
C LEU A 69 22.62 10.13 -3.66
N PRO A 70 23.54 11.09 -3.86
CA PRO A 70 24.92 10.91 -3.42
C PRO A 70 25.05 10.72 -1.91
N ALA A 71 24.23 11.43 -1.12
CA ALA A 71 24.21 11.31 0.33
C ALA A 71 23.59 9.98 0.76
N LEU A 72 22.47 9.59 0.15
CA LEU A 72 21.82 8.31 0.43
C LEU A 72 22.73 7.11 0.13
N ARG A 73 23.47 7.15 -0.99
CA ARG A 73 24.42 6.09 -1.35
C ARG A 73 25.59 6.00 -0.36
N ARG A 74 26.12 7.14 0.09
CA ARG A 74 27.17 7.14 1.15
C ARG A 74 26.63 6.56 2.46
N ALA A 75 25.42 6.94 2.86
CA ALA A 75 24.79 6.41 4.06
C ALA A 75 24.54 4.90 3.94
N ALA A 76 24.04 4.42 2.79
CA ALA A 76 23.82 3.00 2.54
C ALA A 76 25.13 2.21 2.63
N THR A 77 26.22 2.71 2.06
CA THR A 77 27.56 2.07 2.15
C THR A 77 28.07 2.02 3.60
N ALA A 78 27.91 3.10 4.36
CA ALA A 78 28.32 3.13 5.77
C ALA A 78 27.49 2.14 6.60
N MET A 79 26.20 2.03 6.37
CA MET A 79 25.31 1.09 7.05
C MET A 79 25.65 -0.37 6.69
N ALA A 80 25.98 -0.66 5.44
CA ALA A 80 26.34 -1.99 4.99
C ALA A 80 27.51 -2.59 5.78
N GLY A 81 28.50 -1.74 6.16
CA GLY A 81 29.65 -2.16 6.97
C GLY A 81 29.33 -2.49 8.44
N THR A 82 28.16 -2.05 8.93
CA THR A 82 27.74 -2.28 10.33
C THR A 82 26.68 -3.38 10.46
N MET A 83 26.07 -3.81 9.35
CA MET A 83 25.03 -4.84 9.37
C MET A 83 25.65 -6.24 9.48
N VAL A 84 25.32 -6.90 10.59
CA VAL A 84 25.62 -8.33 10.73
C VAL A 84 24.73 -9.09 9.72
N PRO A 85 25.26 -10.04 8.94
CA PRO A 85 24.43 -10.85 8.06
C PRO A 85 23.33 -11.52 8.87
N GLN A 86 22.10 -11.12 8.67
CA GLN A 86 20.97 -11.83 9.25
C GLN A 86 20.93 -13.21 8.56
N ALA A 87 21.06 -14.27 9.35
CA ALA A 87 20.84 -15.63 8.85
C ALA A 87 19.54 -15.63 8.05
N ALA A 88 19.58 -16.18 6.84
CA ALA A 88 18.48 -16.13 5.89
C ALA A 88 17.16 -16.38 6.64
N ALA A 89 16.28 -15.38 6.66
CA ALA A 89 14.93 -15.59 7.18
C ALA A 89 14.36 -16.77 6.38
N GLU A 90 13.97 -17.82 7.09
CA GLU A 90 13.32 -18.96 6.46
C GLU A 90 12.17 -18.43 5.59
N PRO A 91 11.94 -19.00 4.40
CA PRO A 91 10.85 -18.54 3.54
C PRO A 91 9.56 -18.59 4.35
N VAL A 92 8.95 -17.42 4.54
CA VAL A 92 7.65 -17.30 5.21
C VAL A 92 6.73 -18.33 4.57
N ALA A 93 6.34 -19.35 5.34
CA ALA A 93 5.45 -20.39 4.90
C ALA A 93 4.22 -19.72 4.27
N LYS A 94 3.92 -20.08 3.03
CA LYS A 94 2.77 -19.53 2.30
C LYS A 94 1.55 -19.65 3.20
N THR A 95 1.05 -18.52 3.70
CA THR A 95 -0.23 -18.47 4.41
C THR A 95 -1.27 -19.14 3.52
N PRO A 96 -1.96 -20.21 3.98
CA PRO A 96 -2.97 -20.85 3.16
C PRO A 96 -4.02 -19.81 2.80
N ALA A 97 -4.33 -19.71 1.50
CA ALA A 97 -5.31 -18.78 0.96
C ALA A 97 -6.60 -18.84 1.78
N ALA A 98 -7.02 -17.70 2.31
CA ALA A 98 -8.26 -17.57 3.06
C ALA A 98 -9.41 -18.16 2.22
N LYS A 99 -10.07 -19.21 2.76
CA LYS A 99 -11.27 -19.78 2.17
C LYS A 99 -12.31 -18.69 2.00
N LYS A 100 -12.76 -18.46 0.77
CA LYS A 100 -13.92 -17.60 0.45
C LYS A 100 -15.08 -17.95 1.40
N PRO A 101 -15.74 -16.96 2.03
CA PRO A 101 -16.92 -17.24 2.84
C PRO A 101 -18.02 -17.85 1.95
N ALA A 102 -18.57 -18.98 2.39
CA ALA A 102 -19.67 -19.65 1.74
C ALA A 102 -20.88 -18.70 1.68
N LYS A 103 -21.49 -18.62 0.50
CA LYS A 103 -22.71 -17.86 0.19
C LYS A 103 -23.81 -18.30 1.15
N ALA A 104 -24.26 -17.39 2.04
CA ALA A 104 -25.38 -17.63 2.92
C ALA A 104 -26.64 -17.90 2.10
N ALA A 105 -27.25 -19.05 2.33
CA ALA A 105 -28.53 -19.42 1.72
C ALA A 105 -29.62 -18.51 2.26
N THR A 106 -30.30 -17.82 1.36
CA THR A 106 -31.50 -17.03 1.62
C THR A 106 -32.61 -17.95 2.10
N ARG A 107 -32.94 -17.87 3.37
CA ARG A 107 -34.17 -18.45 3.91
C ARG A 107 -35.36 -17.61 3.52
N GLY A 108 -36.37 -18.26 3.00
CA GLY A 108 -37.57 -17.73 2.39
C GLY A 108 -38.35 -16.76 3.29
N THR A 109 -38.95 -15.83 2.60
CA THR A 109 -39.87 -14.80 3.10
C THR A 109 -41.17 -15.46 3.56
N ALA A 110 -41.44 -15.33 4.87
CA ALA A 110 -42.80 -15.53 5.41
C ALA A 110 -43.61 -14.26 5.16
N LYS A 111 -44.75 -14.42 4.53
CA LYS A 111 -45.79 -13.45 4.20
C LYS A 111 -46.45 -12.93 5.50
N PRO A 112 -46.55 -11.64 5.81
CA PRO A 112 -47.43 -11.17 6.87
C PRO A 112 -48.86 -11.01 6.38
N ALA A 113 -49.78 -11.45 7.23
CA ALA A 113 -51.21 -11.38 7.04
C ALA A 113 -51.74 -9.95 7.13
N ARG A 114 -52.78 -9.75 6.33
CA ARG A 114 -53.65 -8.57 6.21
C ARG A 114 -54.48 -8.39 7.48
N ALA A 115 -54.36 -7.24 8.17
CA ALA A 115 -55.37 -6.78 9.12
C ALA A 115 -55.93 -5.42 8.68
N ALA A 116 -57.21 -5.35 8.74
CA ALA A 116 -58.07 -4.34 8.14
C ALA A 116 -58.30 -3.15 9.09
N THR A 117 -58.62 -2.05 8.44
CA THR A 117 -59.58 -1.00 8.82
C THR A 117 -59.49 -0.31 10.19
N ALA A 118 -59.25 1.00 10.19
CA ALA A 118 -60.19 1.93 10.86
C ALA A 118 -60.04 3.36 10.30
N LYS A 119 -61.12 3.84 9.78
CA LYS A 119 -61.49 5.18 9.34
C LYS A 119 -61.72 6.07 10.57
N ARG A 120 -61.23 7.29 10.60
CA ARG A 120 -61.84 8.51 11.18
C ARG A 120 -61.02 9.71 10.69
N SER A 121 -61.47 10.55 9.83
CA SER A 121 -62.48 11.63 9.88
C SER A 121 -62.10 12.79 10.80
N SER A 122 -62.17 13.96 10.19
CA SER A 122 -62.42 15.30 10.75
C SER A 122 -61.15 16.18 10.91
N ALA A 123 -60.96 17.17 10.10
CA ALA A 123 -61.60 18.45 9.89
C ALA A 123 -60.85 19.61 10.55
N ALA A 124 -60.54 20.57 9.68
CA ALA A 124 -60.61 22.04 9.91
C ALA A 124 -59.59 22.66 10.90
N ALA A 125 -58.90 23.67 10.59
CA ALA A 125 -59.13 25.02 10.20
C ALA A 125 -57.91 25.90 10.53
N ARG A 126 -57.61 26.80 9.63
CA ARG A 126 -57.23 28.22 9.77
C ARG A 126 -56.24 28.63 10.89
N ALA A 127 -55.12 29.18 10.53
CA ALA A 127 -54.84 30.62 10.48
C ALA A 127 -53.50 30.80 9.70
#